data_7a3e46e020a67279430e628099c94b4d
#
_entry.id   7a3e46e020a67279430e628099c94b4d
#
_cell.length_a   1.000
_cell.length_b   1.000
_cell.length_c   1.000
_cell.angle_alpha   90.00
_cell.angle_beta   90.00
_cell.angle_gamma   90.00
#
_symmetry.space_group_name_H-M   'P 1'
#
loop_
_entity.id
_entity.type
_entity.pdbx_description
1 polymer ?
#
loop_
_entity_poly.entity_id
_entity_poly.type
_entity_poly.pdbx_seq_one_letter_code
_entity_poly.pdbx_strand_id
1 'polypeptide(L)'
;PSDIGKRLAEARTYGFTRPFGIPIRYHDLYDLGERSNFDLLEFHLSYKDLGVDESAFFEEVVDRDLVVHAPELFEGDHILDLCATDPDYRQTSIRNLERVVDLTRRLAGWFGRANRPRIVVNVGGFTQDAPLAPHDREVRYEQVLDSFDQMDLDGVEILPQTMPPFPWHFGGQRYQNLFLDPWEIAAFCRDHGYRVCLDTSHSQLACTHNRWSFSDFVNIVGPHVSHLHIADASGVDGEGLQILDGEIDFPVLG
;
A
#
# COMPACT_ATOMS: atom_id res chain seq x y z
N PRO A 1 -14.17 16.92 -27.87
CA PRO A 1 -13.65 17.88 -26.87
C PRO A 1 -14.71 18.36 -25.88
N SER A 2 -16.02 18.24 -26.22
CA SER A 2 -17.12 18.76 -25.40
C SER A 2 -17.42 17.93 -24.14
N ASP A 3 -17.13 16.63 -24.12
CA ASP A 3 -17.47 15.74 -23.01
C ASP A 3 -16.45 15.82 -21.86
N ILE A 4 -15.17 15.84 -22.18
CA ILE A 4 -14.10 16.01 -21.18
C ILE A 4 -14.23 17.37 -20.49
N GLY A 5 -14.52 18.43 -21.23
CA GLY A 5 -14.70 19.78 -20.66
C GLY A 5 -15.90 19.86 -19.70
N LYS A 6 -17.00 19.16 -19.97
CA LYS A 6 -18.15 19.05 -19.08
C LYS A 6 -17.81 18.25 -17.82
N ARG A 7 -17.17 17.08 -17.95
CA ARG A 7 -16.74 16.23 -16.82
C ARG A 7 -15.76 16.95 -15.90
N LEU A 8 -14.82 17.73 -16.46
CA LEU A 8 -13.90 18.55 -15.68
C LEU A 8 -14.62 19.70 -14.95
N ALA A 9 -15.64 20.32 -15.59
CA ALA A 9 -16.44 21.35 -14.96
C ALA A 9 -17.32 20.79 -13.83
N GLU A 10 -17.91 19.62 -14.03
CA GLU A 10 -18.65 18.88 -13.00
C GLU A 10 -17.73 18.43 -11.86
N ALA A 11 -16.56 17.87 -12.14
CA ALA A 11 -15.60 17.47 -11.15
C ALA A 11 -15.13 18.62 -10.22
N ARG A 12 -15.06 19.85 -10.76
CA ARG A 12 -14.72 21.03 -9.97
C ARG A 12 -15.82 21.46 -8.98
N THR A 13 -17.04 20.94 -9.12
CA THR A 13 -18.15 21.22 -8.21
C THR A 13 -18.24 20.23 -7.06
N TYR A 14 -17.52 19.12 -7.12
CA TYR A 14 -17.46 18.14 -6.01
C TYR A 14 -16.50 18.62 -4.93
N GLY A 15 -17.03 18.85 -3.73
CA GLY A 15 -16.23 19.04 -2.54
C GLY A 15 -15.76 17.67 -2.03
N PHE A 16 -14.49 17.31 -2.28
CA PHE A 16 -13.92 16.14 -1.66
C PHE A 16 -13.81 16.37 -0.14
N THR A 17 -14.38 15.47 0.63
CA THR A 17 -14.34 15.53 2.11
C THR A 17 -13.13 14.79 2.68
N ARG A 18 -12.41 14.03 1.86
CA ARG A 18 -11.21 13.28 2.24
C ARG A 18 -10.00 13.77 1.43
N PRO A 19 -8.80 13.76 2.02
CA PRO A 19 -7.57 14.07 1.28
C PRO A 19 -7.42 13.14 0.07
N PHE A 20 -7.06 13.73 -1.05
CA PHE A 20 -6.82 13.02 -2.30
C PHE A 20 -5.39 13.22 -2.76
N GLY A 21 -4.74 12.15 -3.22
CA GLY A 21 -3.36 12.16 -3.68
C GLY A 21 -3.11 11.31 -4.90
N ILE A 22 -1.86 11.29 -5.33
CA ILE A 22 -1.40 10.47 -6.43
C ILE A 22 -0.09 9.77 -6.07
N PRO A 23 0.17 8.58 -6.66
CA PRO A 23 1.48 7.98 -6.63
C PRO A 23 2.45 8.82 -7.49
N ILE A 24 3.66 9.03 -6.97
CA ILE A 24 4.73 9.74 -7.66
C ILE A 24 6.07 9.02 -7.45
N ARG A 25 7.03 9.40 -8.28
CA ARG A 25 8.45 9.11 -8.10
C ARG A 25 9.25 10.41 -8.11
N TYR A 26 10.51 10.38 -7.68
CA TYR A 26 11.34 11.59 -7.67
C TYR A 26 11.42 12.29 -9.04
N HIS A 27 11.47 11.53 -10.14
CA HIS A 27 11.53 12.12 -11.48
C HIS A 27 10.23 12.76 -11.95
N ASP A 28 9.08 12.43 -11.35
CA ASP A 28 7.77 12.98 -11.68
C ASP A 28 7.41 14.21 -10.83
N LEU A 29 8.17 14.46 -9.77
CA LEU A 29 7.82 15.42 -8.72
C LEU A 29 7.54 16.82 -9.27
N TYR A 30 8.40 17.33 -10.17
CA TYR A 30 8.22 18.65 -10.75
C TYR A 30 7.04 18.73 -11.71
N ASP A 31 6.92 17.76 -12.61
CA ASP A 31 5.87 17.75 -13.63
C ASP A 31 4.47 17.58 -13.03
N LEU A 32 4.30 16.71 -12.04
CA LEU A 32 3.04 16.43 -11.39
C LEU A 32 2.76 17.42 -10.23
N GLY A 33 3.79 17.80 -9.48
CA GLY A 33 3.67 18.70 -8.35
C GLY A 33 3.18 20.10 -8.71
N GLU A 34 3.69 20.68 -9.80
CA GLU A 34 3.31 22.01 -10.27
C GLU A 34 1.93 22.04 -10.94
N ARG A 35 1.50 20.94 -11.56
CA ARG A 35 0.26 20.86 -12.34
C ARG A 35 -0.93 20.35 -11.55
N SER A 36 -0.74 20.00 -10.29
CA SER A 36 -1.77 19.37 -9.47
C SER A 36 -1.94 20.10 -8.13
N ASN A 37 -3.14 20.02 -7.58
CA ASN A 37 -3.49 20.55 -6.26
C ASN A 37 -3.86 19.42 -5.28
N PHE A 38 -3.21 18.28 -5.36
CA PHE A 38 -3.42 17.15 -4.45
C PHE A 38 -3.08 17.51 -3.00
N ASP A 39 -3.82 16.92 -2.07
CA ASP A 39 -3.62 17.11 -0.63
C ASP A 39 -2.40 16.35 -0.12
N LEU A 40 -2.08 15.22 -0.74
CA LEU A 40 -0.96 14.35 -0.38
C LEU A 40 -0.23 13.83 -1.63
N LEU A 41 1.04 13.48 -1.44
CA LEU A 41 1.84 12.78 -2.43
C LEU A 41 2.26 11.43 -1.85
N GLU A 42 2.11 10.37 -2.64
CA GLU A 42 2.56 9.03 -2.27
C GLU A 42 3.80 8.64 -3.06
N PHE A 43 4.95 8.56 -2.40
CA PHE A 43 6.20 8.15 -3.03
C PHE A 43 6.24 6.64 -3.20
N HIS A 44 6.06 6.16 -4.42
CA HIS A 44 6.30 4.77 -4.80
C HIS A 44 7.79 4.53 -4.99
N LEU A 45 8.46 4.10 -3.95
CA LEU A 45 9.92 3.95 -3.95
C LEU A 45 10.37 2.69 -4.70
N SER A 46 11.52 2.80 -5.36
CA SER A 46 12.39 1.68 -5.65
C SER A 46 13.53 1.61 -4.62
N TYR A 47 14.22 0.49 -4.51
CA TYR A 47 15.36 0.38 -3.59
C TYR A 47 16.49 1.39 -3.91
N LYS A 48 16.58 1.85 -5.16
CA LYS A 48 17.56 2.88 -5.57
C LYS A 48 17.25 4.25 -4.99
N ASP A 49 15.98 4.52 -4.72
CA ASP A 49 15.53 5.79 -4.17
C ASP A 49 15.93 5.95 -2.68
N LEU A 50 16.26 4.85 -2.00
CA LEU A 50 16.68 4.87 -0.60
C LEU A 50 18.01 5.61 -0.33
N GLY A 51 18.81 5.81 -1.37
CA GLY A 51 20.08 6.55 -1.31
C GLY A 51 20.01 7.97 -1.90
N VAL A 52 18.83 8.44 -2.26
CA VAL A 52 18.65 9.78 -2.85
C VAL A 52 18.87 10.85 -1.79
N ASP A 53 19.52 11.96 -2.17
CA ASP A 53 19.57 13.18 -1.38
C ASP A 53 18.31 14.00 -1.69
N GLU A 54 17.39 14.07 -0.73
CA GLU A 54 16.11 14.73 -0.87
C GLU A 54 16.27 16.24 -1.14
N SER A 55 17.36 16.86 -0.66
CA SER A 55 17.65 18.28 -0.87
C SER A 55 17.87 18.65 -2.34
N ALA A 56 18.15 17.66 -3.20
CA ALA A 56 18.24 17.85 -4.64
C ALA A 56 16.85 18.04 -5.32
N PHE A 57 15.77 17.70 -4.62
CA PHE A 57 14.40 17.72 -5.14
C PHE A 57 13.50 18.75 -4.46
N PHE A 58 13.85 19.20 -3.25
CA PHE A 58 13.07 20.16 -2.49
C PHE A 58 13.91 21.38 -2.15
N GLU A 59 13.45 22.57 -2.57
CA GLU A 59 14.06 23.85 -2.20
C GLU A 59 13.38 24.45 -0.95
N GLU A 60 12.10 24.10 -0.73
CA GLU A 60 11.28 24.56 0.39
C GLU A 60 10.32 23.47 0.86
N VAL A 61 9.77 23.68 2.06
CA VAL A 61 8.74 22.78 2.62
C VAL A 61 7.44 22.95 1.84
N VAL A 62 6.90 21.85 1.33
CA VAL A 62 5.63 21.83 0.59
C VAL A 62 4.45 21.66 1.55
N ASP A 63 3.37 22.43 1.36
CA ASP A 63 2.16 22.32 2.18
C ASP A 63 1.26 21.17 1.75
N ARG A 64 1.75 19.94 1.95
CA ARG A 64 1.06 18.67 1.61
C ARG A 64 1.33 17.61 2.66
N ASP A 65 0.52 16.55 2.67
CA ASP A 65 0.76 15.33 3.45
C ASP A 65 1.63 14.36 2.64
N LEU A 66 2.23 13.39 3.33
CA LEU A 66 3.17 12.41 2.79
C LEU A 66 2.69 11.00 3.09
N VAL A 67 2.69 10.16 2.06
CA VAL A 67 2.63 8.72 2.16
C VAL A 67 3.83 8.14 1.41
N VAL A 68 4.38 7.05 1.89
CA VAL A 68 5.47 6.32 1.23
C VAL A 68 5.01 4.90 0.97
N HIS A 69 5.14 4.42 -0.25
CA HIS A 69 4.97 3.01 -0.57
C HIS A 69 6.35 2.35 -0.60
N ALA A 70 6.55 1.38 0.29
CA ALA A 70 7.80 0.65 0.39
C ALA A 70 8.07 -0.16 -0.90
N PRO A 71 9.34 -0.29 -1.34
CA PRO A 71 9.67 -1.21 -2.40
C PRO A 71 9.31 -2.65 -2.05
N GLU A 72 8.81 -3.40 -3.00
CA GLU A 72 8.68 -4.86 -2.88
C GLU A 72 9.99 -5.57 -3.17
N LEU A 73 10.79 -5.02 -4.09
CA LEU A 73 12.07 -5.55 -4.53
C LEU A 73 13.23 -4.68 -4.04
N PHE A 74 14.22 -5.32 -3.46
CA PHE A 74 15.47 -4.70 -2.99
C PHE A 74 16.69 -5.22 -3.75
N GLU A 75 17.86 -4.69 -3.43
CA GLU A 75 19.12 -5.06 -4.06
C GLU A 75 19.40 -6.57 -3.91
N GLY A 76 19.95 -7.16 -5.00
CA GLY A 76 20.22 -8.61 -5.04
C GLY A 76 18.98 -9.46 -5.24
N ASP A 77 17.95 -8.92 -5.88
CA ASP A 77 16.66 -9.60 -6.14
C ASP A 77 15.94 -10.06 -4.87
N HIS A 78 16.18 -9.35 -3.75
CA HIS A 78 15.53 -9.64 -2.49
C HIS A 78 14.10 -9.10 -2.48
N ILE A 79 13.10 -9.97 -2.45
CA ILE A 79 11.69 -9.60 -2.30
C ILE A 79 11.39 -9.46 -0.80
N LEU A 80 10.76 -8.36 -0.41
CA LEU A 80 10.41 -8.10 0.98
C LEU A 80 9.49 -9.21 1.51
N ASP A 81 9.91 -9.87 2.58
CA ASP A 81 9.12 -10.88 3.28
C ASP A 81 9.43 -10.85 4.80
N LEU A 82 8.59 -10.13 5.54
CA LEU A 82 8.73 -9.95 7.00
C LEU A 82 8.34 -11.18 7.80
N CYS A 83 7.81 -12.21 7.13
CA CYS A 83 7.46 -13.48 7.75
C CYS A 83 8.12 -14.67 7.05
N ALA A 84 9.26 -14.45 6.39
CA ALA A 84 10.04 -15.53 5.81
C ALA A 84 10.43 -16.56 6.86
N THR A 85 10.39 -17.85 6.47
CA THR A 85 10.80 -18.96 7.36
C THR A 85 12.31 -18.98 7.60
N ASP A 86 13.08 -18.52 6.62
CA ASP A 86 14.52 -18.34 6.76
C ASP A 86 14.77 -17.07 7.61
N PRO A 87 15.38 -17.21 8.80
CA PRO A 87 15.59 -16.07 9.70
C PRO A 87 16.56 -15.05 9.15
N ASP A 88 17.54 -15.42 8.35
CA ASP A 88 18.52 -14.50 7.75
C ASP A 88 17.85 -13.68 6.64
N TYR A 89 16.98 -14.33 5.85
CA TYR A 89 16.18 -13.67 4.83
C TYR A 89 15.20 -12.67 5.48
N ARG A 90 14.49 -13.08 6.53
CA ARG A 90 13.58 -12.21 7.29
C ARG A 90 14.32 -11.02 7.90
N GLN A 91 15.49 -11.25 8.51
CA GLN A 91 16.30 -10.18 9.08
C GLN A 91 16.79 -9.19 8.02
N THR A 92 17.03 -9.65 6.79
CA THR A 92 17.36 -8.78 5.67
C THR A 92 16.16 -7.93 5.25
N SER A 93 14.94 -8.51 5.25
CA SER A 93 13.68 -7.77 5.01
C SER A 93 13.44 -6.69 6.07
N ILE A 94 13.68 -6.99 7.35
CA ILE A 94 13.57 -6.02 8.46
C ILE A 94 14.52 -4.85 8.21
N ARG A 95 15.82 -5.10 7.99
CA ARG A 95 16.80 -4.03 7.71
C ARG A 95 16.43 -3.18 6.49
N ASN A 96 15.89 -3.80 5.46
CA ASN A 96 15.45 -3.09 4.26
C ASN A 96 14.26 -2.18 4.55
N LEU A 97 13.30 -2.62 5.35
CA LEU A 97 12.16 -1.78 5.74
C LEU A 97 12.58 -0.67 6.71
N GLU A 98 13.53 -0.90 7.62
CA GLU A 98 14.12 0.16 8.46
C GLU A 98 14.72 1.30 7.61
N ARG A 99 15.39 0.98 6.51
CA ARG A 99 15.89 2.00 5.56
C ARG A 99 14.75 2.83 4.94
N VAL A 100 13.60 2.21 4.68
CA VAL A 100 12.41 2.92 4.20
C VAL A 100 11.85 3.84 5.30
N VAL A 101 11.80 3.36 6.54
CA VAL A 101 11.38 4.16 7.71
C VAL A 101 12.27 5.40 7.86
N ASP A 102 13.59 5.22 7.79
CA ASP A 102 14.57 6.31 7.89
C ASP A 102 14.42 7.33 6.75
N LEU A 103 14.22 6.86 5.51
CA LEU A 103 13.93 7.75 4.39
C LEU A 103 12.61 8.50 4.59
N THR A 104 11.57 7.82 5.05
CA THR A 104 10.26 8.44 5.31
C THR A 104 10.36 9.56 6.34
N ARG A 105 11.14 9.35 7.41
CA ARG A 105 11.41 10.39 8.42
C ARG A 105 12.14 11.61 7.82
N ARG A 106 13.12 11.40 6.95
CA ARG A 106 13.83 12.49 6.27
C ARG A 106 12.90 13.23 5.31
N LEU A 107 12.12 12.50 4.50
CA LEU A 107 11.13 13.08 3.60
C LEU A 107 10.09 13.91 4.35
N ALA A 108 9.62 13.44 5.51
CA ALA A 108 8.61 14.16 6.30
C ALA A 108 9.06 15.59 6.66
N GLY A 109 10.36 15.86 6.77
CA GLY A 109 10.90 17.21 6.99
C GLY A 109 10.60 18.18 5.85
N TRP A 110 10.29 17.70 4.65
CA TRP A 110 9.94 18.51 3.48
C TRP A 110 8.42 18.68 3.28
N PHE A 111 7.59 18.04 4.14
CA PHE A 111 6.14 18.05 4.03
C PHE A 111 5.48 18.67 5.25
N GLY A 112 4.90 19.85 5.09
CA GLY A 112 4.35 20.64 6.20
C GLY A 112 3.15 20.02 6.92
N ARG A 113 2.47 19.04 6.30
CA ARG A 113 1.33 18.33 6.89
C ARG A 113 1.67 16.93 7.38
N ALA A 114 2.87 16.42 7.12
CA ALA A 114 3.30 15.07 7.46
C ALA A 114 3.74 14.93 8.93
N ASN A 115 2.80 15.03 9.86
CA ASN A 115 3.11 14.88 11.30
C ASN A 115 3.47 13.45 11.70
N ARG A 116 2.85 12.44 11.09
CA ARG A 116 3.11 11.02 11.25
C ARG A 116 2.89 10.33 9.90
N PRO A 117 3.89 10.41 9.00
CA PRO A 117 3.73 9.89 7.65
C PRO A 117 3.46 8.39 7.66
N ARG A 118 2.66 7.96 6.70
CA ARG A 118 2.27 6.56 6.52
C ARG A 118 3.24 5.86 5.61
N ILE A 119 3.53 4.60 5.92
CA ILE A 119 4.32 3.72 5.05
C ILE A 119 3.43 2.54 4.68
N VAL A 120 3.01 2.47 3.43
CA VAL A 120 2.30 1.32 2.86
C VAL A 120 3.32 0.24 2.56
N VAL A 121 3.05 -1.00 2.97
CA VAL A 121 3.97 -2.11 2.82
C VAL A 121 3.26 -3.42 2.48
N ASN A 122 3.80 -4.14 1.51
CA ASN A 122 3.48 -5.54 1.26
C ASN A 122 4.37 -6.40 2.15
N VAL A 123 3.80 -6.97 3.19
CA VAL A 123 4.57 -7.63 4.27
C VAL A 123 5.21 -8.96 3.88
N GLY A 124 4.93 -9.46 2.67
CA GLY A 124 5.33 -10.79 2.23
C GLY A 124 4.27 -11.86 2.53
N GLY A 125 4.70 -13.06 2.92
CA GLY A 125 3.79 -14.16 3.22
C GLY A 125 3.28 -14.90 1.99
N PHE A 126 4.00 -14.85 0.90
CA PHE A 126 3.67 -15.58 -0.33
C PHE A 126 4.34 -16.97 -0.34
N THR A 127 3.69 -17.91 -1.04
CA THR A 127 4.21 -19.27 -1.30
C THR A 127 4.20 -19.57 -2.79
N GLN A 128 5.04 -20.53 -3.21
CA GLN A 128 5.20 -20.86 -4.63
C GLN A 128 4.23 -21.94 -5.10
N ASP A 129 4.05 -22.99 -4.31
CA ASP A 129 3.44 -24.23 -4.78
C ASP A 129 1.96 -24.36 -4.41
N ALA A 130 1.55 -23.83 -3.26
CA ALA A 130 0.18 -23.88 -2.76
C ALA A 130 -0.06 -22.83 -1.67
N PRO A 131 -1.31 -22.41 -1.44
CA PRO A 131 -1.66 -21.54 -0.31
C PRO A 131 -1.43 -22.27 1.02
N LEU A 132 -1.09 -21.51 2.07
CA LEU A 132 -0.89 -22.01 3.42
C LEU A 132 -2.22 -22.43 4.08
N ALA A 133 -2.16 -23.44 4.93
CA ALA A 133 -3.26 -23.77 5.82
C ALA A 133 -3.50 -22.65 6.85
N PRO A 134 -4.73 -22.52 7.44
CA PRO A 134 -5.05 -21.46 8.38
C PRO A 134 -4.06 -21.33 9.55
N HIS A 135 -3.69 -22.46 10.18
CA HIS A 135 -2.74 -22.46 11.28
C HIS A 135 -1.35 -21.94 10.87
N ASP A 136 -0.89 -22.28 9.67
CA ASP A 136 0.41 -21.79 9.17
C ASP A 136 0.36 -20.29 8.87
N ARG A 137 -0.81 -19.75 8.47
CA ARG A 137 -1.00 -18.30 8.32
C ARG A 137 -0.94 -17.58 9.67
N GLU A 138 -1.54 -18.14 10.73
CA GLU A 138 -1.43 -17.58 12.09
C GLU A 138 0.04 -17.40 12.50
N VAL A 139 0.86 -18.43 12.30
CA VAL A 139 2.31 -18.37 12.56
C VAL A 139 2.99 -17.27 11.76
N ARG A 140 2.58 -17.07 10.50
CA ARG A 140 3.14 -15.98 9.67
C ARG A 140 2.73 -14.59 10.16
N TYR A 141 1.49 -14.41 10.60
CA TYR A 141 1.07 -13.14 11.23
C TYR A 141 1.86 -12.84 12.50
N GLU A 142 2.12 -13.84 13.34
CA GLU A 142 3.00 -13.68 14.51
C GLU A 142 4.43 -13.27 14.12
N GLN A 143 4.97 -13.84 13.04
CA GLN A 143 6.28 -13.46 12.50
C GLN A 143 6.31 -12.02 11.96
N VAL A 144 5.22 -11.53 11.34
CA VAL A 144 5.09 -10.13 10.93
C VAL A 144 5.15 -9.22 12.15
N LEU A 145 4.40 -9.53 13.20
CA LEU A 145 4.40 -8.77 14.46
C LEU A 145 5.78 -8.73 15.10
N ASP A 146 6.45 -9.90 15.22
CA ASP A 146 7.81 -10.00 15.72
C ASP A 146 8.80 -9.18 14.88
N SER A 147 8.57 -9.09 13.56
CA SER A 147 9.40 -8.24 12.70
C SER A 147 9.13 -6.75 12.93
N PHE A 148 7.89 -6.34 13.16
CA PHE A 148 7.55 -4.96 13.50
C PHE A 148 8.10 -4.56 14.87
N ASP A 149 8.05 -5.46 15.85
CA ASP A 149 8.57 -5.22 17.21
C ASP A 149 10.10 -5.05 17.25
N GLN A 150 10.81 -5.56 16.24
CA GLN A 150 12.27 -5.38 16.11
C GLN A 150 12.66 -4.03 15.52
N MET A 151 11.73 -3.28 14.92
CA MET A 151 12.00 -2.00 14.26
C MET A 151 11.65 -0.81 15.15
N ASP A 152 12.41 0.26 15.04
CA ASP A 152 11.99 1.56 15.55
C ASP A 152 10.98 2.21 14.59
N LEU A 153 9.71 2.20 14.95
CA LEU A 153 8.61 2.78 14.18
C LEU A 153 8.11 4.13 14.76
N ASP A 154 8.88 4.74 15.69
CA ASP A 154 8.48 6.03 16.24
C ASP A 154 8.41 7.12 15.16
N GLY A 155 7.36 7.93 15.24
CA GLY A 155 7.11 9.02 14.29
C GLY A 155 6.55 8.60 12.92
N VAL A 156 6.38 7.32 12.63
CA VAL A 156 5.75 6.83 11.39
C VAL A 156 4.57 5.89 11.69
N GLU A 157 3.76 5.62 10.71
CA GLU A 157 2.69 4.62 10.78
C GLU A 157 2.87 3.58 9.66
N ILE A 158 3.11 2.32 10.04
CA ILE A 158 3.14 1.20 9.10
C ILE A 158 1.71 0.77 8.77
N LEU A 159 1.41 0.67 7.49
CA LEU A 159 0.14 0.20 6.94
C LEU A 159 0.37 -1.03 6.06
N PRO A 160 0.18 -2.25 6.57
CA PRO A 160 0.09 -3.41 5.70
C PRO A 160 -0.98 -3.19 4.64
N GLN A 161 -0.70 -3.55 3.39
CA GLN A 161 -1.64 -3.42 2.28
C GLN A 161 -2.46 -4.69 2.12
N THR A 162 -3.75 -4.56 1.76
CA THR A 162 -4.55 -5.70 1.29
C THR A 162 -4.02 -6.21 -0.04
N MET A 163 -3.93 -7.53 -0.21
CA MET A 163 -3.17 -8.16 -1.29
C MET A 163 -4.08 -8.92 -2.27
N PRO A 164 -3.68 -9.03 -3.55
CA PRO A 164 -4.36 -9.89 -4.51
C PRO A 164 -4.01 -11.37 -4.23
N PRO A 165 -4.85 -12.34 -4.71
CA PRO A 165 -4.60 -13.76 -4.42
C PRO A 165 -3.35 -14.32 -5.11
N PHE A 166 -2.95 -13.74 -6.24
CA PHE A 166 -1.87 -14.22 -7.11
C PHE A 166 -0.92 -13.10 -7.52
N PRO A 167 -0.17 -12.50 -6.59
CA PRO A 167 0.79 -11.46 -6.95
C PRO A 167 1.88 -12.03 -7.87
N TRP A 168 2.29 -11.21 -8.85
CA TRP A 168 3.38 -11.55 -9.74
C TRP A 168 4.71 -11.05 -9.17
N HIS A 169 5.65 -11.98 -9.00
CA HIS A 169 7.02 -11.67 -8.60
C HIS A 169 8.02 -12.28 -9.59
N PHE A 170 9.30 -11.98 -9.41
CA PHE A 170 10.37 -12.61 -10.19
C PHE A 170 10.26 -14.13 -10.14
N GLY A 171 10.27 -14.75 -11.32
CA GLY A 171 10.08 -16.18 -11.46
C GLY A 171 8.63 -16.65 -11.49
N GLY A 172 7.68 -15.73 -11.56
CA GLY A 172 6.28 -16.02 -11.85
C GLY A 172 5.30 -15.73 -10.73
N GLN A 173 4.09 -16.20 -10.95
CA GLN A 173 2.96 -16.02 -10.06
C GLN A 173 3.14 -16.80 -8.75
N ARG A 174 2.70 -16.22 -7.64
CA ARG A 174 2.75 -16.77 -6.29
C ARG A 174 1.34 -16.92 -5.72
N TYR A 175 1.22 -17.58 -4.57
CA TYR A 175 0.02 -17.57 -3.76
C TYR A 175 0.22 -16.61 -2.59
N GLN A 176 -0.63 -15.59 -2.50
CA GLN A 176 -0.66 -14.71 -1.33
C GLN A 176 -1.40 -15.38 -0.19
N ASN A 177 -0.88 -15.24 1.03
CA ASN A 177 -1.46 -15.88 2.21
C ASN A 177 -1.88 -14.90 3.29
N LEU A 178 -1.24 -13.73 3.40
CA LEU A 178 -1.54 -12.74 4.42
C LEU A 178 -2.20 -11.50 3.80
N PHE A 179 -2.99 -10.79 4.60
CA PHE A 179 -3.71 -9.57 4.19
C PHE A 179 -4.61 -9.79 2.96
N LEU A 180 -5.13 -11.00 2.83
CA LEU A 180 -6.06 -11.42 1.78
C LEU A 180 -7.48 -11.62 2.34
N ASP A 181 -7.60 -12.30 3.48
CA ASP A 181 -8.86 -12.66 4.13
C ASP A 181 -9.34 -11.50 5.02
N PRO A 182 -10.56 -10.94 4.80
CA PRO A 182 -11.04 -9.77 5.53
C PRO A 182 -11.19 -10.02 7.04
N TRP A 183 -11.53 -11.22 7.47
CA TRP A 183 -11.67 -11.55 8.89
C TRP A 183 -10.32 -11.65 9.59
N GLU A 184 -9.30 -12.22 8.93
CA GLU A 184 -7.93 -12.25 9.43
C GLU A 184 -7.35 -10.83 9.52
N ILE A 185 -7.58 -10.00 8.49
CA ILE A 185 -7.16 -8.58 8.49
C ILE A 185 -7.81 -7.81 9.66
N ALA A 186 -9.13 -7.91 9.81
CA ALA A 186 -9.84 -7.24 10.88
C ALA A 186 -9.41 -7.73 12.27
N ALA A 187 -9.14 -9.02 12.43
CA ALA A 187 -8.61 -9.59 13.68
C ALA A 187 -7.22 -9.02 13.99
N PHE A 188 -6.30 -9.06 13.02
CA PHE A 188 -4.95 -8.50 13.15
C PHE A 188 -5.00 -7.03 13.59
N CYS A 189 -5.80 -6.20 12.91
CA CYS A 189 -5.91 -4.78 13.24
C CYS A 189 -6.49 -4.54 14.64
N ARG A 190 -7.58 -5.23 14.97
CA ARG A 190 -8.26 -5.08 16.27
C ARG A 190 -7.38 -5.53 17.43
N ASP A 191 -6.72 -6.69 17.29
CA ASP A 191 -6.04 -7.36 18.39
C ASP A 191 -4.65 -6.75 18.65
N HIS A 192 -4.04 -6.14 17.62
CA HIS A 192 -2.68 -5.58 17.71
C HIS A 192 -2.61 -4.05 17.49
N GLY A 193 -3.74 -3.39 17.23
CA GLY A 193 -3.80 -1.92 17.13
C GLY A 193 -3.24 -1.35 15.83
N TYR A 194 -3.05 -2.18 14.79
CA TYR A 194 -2.64 -1.72 13.46
C TYR A 194 -3.81 -1.23 12.63
N ARG A 195 -3.48 -0.43 11.62
CA ARG A 195 -4.39 -0.07 10.54
C ARG A 195 -3.81 -0.58 9.21
N VAL A 196 -4.60 -0.53 8.15
CA VAL A 196 -4.22 -1.04 6.83
C VAL A 196 -4.38 0.00 5.74
N CYS A 197 -3.66 -0.20 4.65
CA CYS A 197 -4.01 0.35 3.35
C CYS A 197 -4.95 -0.65 2.66
N LEU A 198 -6.17 -0.22 2.34
CA LEU A 198 -7.07 -1.00 1.52
C LEU A 198 -6.84 -0.64 0.06
N ASP A 199 -6.34 -1.60 -0.71
CA ASP A 199 -6.27 -1.53 -2.16
C ASP A 199 -7.53 -2.15 -2.75
N THR A 200 -8.31 -1.34 -3.47
CA THR A 200 -9.61 -1.78 -4.00
C THR A 200 -9.47 -2.84 -5.07
N SER A 201 -8.45 -2.72 -5.92
CA SER A 201 -8.16 -3.69 -6.98
C SER A 201 -7.77 -5.05 -6.38
N HIS A 202 -6.79 -5.07 -5.47
CA HIS A 202 -6.36 -6.28 -4.78
C HIS A 202 -7.51 -6.97 -4.03
N SER A 203 -8.30 -6.18 -3.31
CA SER A 203 -9.43 -6.70 -2.52
C SER A 203 -10.53 -7.26 -3.41
N GLN A 204 -10.82 -6.65 -4.57
CA GLN A 204 -11.77 -7.18 -5.54
C GLN A 204 -11.30 -8.52 -6.12
N LEU A 205 -10.02 -8.62 -6.52
CA LEU A 205 -9.44 -9.88 -7.01
C LEU A 205 -9.53 -10.99 -5.96
N ALA A 206 -9.25 -10.66 -4.68
CA ALA A 206 -9.41 -11.60 -3.57
C ALA A 206 -10.86 -12.05 -3.40
N CYS A 207 -11.81 -11.13 -3.48
CA CYS A 207 -13.24 -11.43 -3.41
C CYS A 207 -13.69 -12.33 -4.55
N THR A 208 -13.29 -12.04 -5.78
CA THR A 208 -13.63 -12.87 -6.94
C THR A 208 -13.08 -14.28 -6.80
N HIS A 209 -11.79 -14.43 -6.41
CA HIS A 209 -11.15 -15.73 -6.23
C HIS A 209 -11.85 -16.57 -5.15
N ASN A 210 -12.15 -15.97 -3.99
CA ASN A 210 -12.72 -16.66 -2.85
C ASN A 210 -14.25 -16.70 -2.85
N ARG A 211 -14.91 -16.05 -3.83
CA ARG A 211 -16.36 -15.90 -3.94
C ARG A 211 -16.97 -15.15 -2.75
N TRP A 212 -16.26 -14.13 -2.28
CA TRP A 212 -16.72 -13.21 -1.25
C TRP A 212 -17.41 -12.00 -1.88
N SER A 213 -18.27 -11.34 -1.12
CA SER A 213 -18.83 -10.04 -1.48
C SER A 213 -17.80 -8.94 -1.20
N PHE A 214 -17.53 -8.09 -2.21
CA PHE A 214 -16.66 -6.92 -2.03
C PHE A 214 -17.25 -5.93 -1.01
N SER A 215 -18.58 -5.76 -1.01
CA SER A 215 -19.26 -4.94 0.00
C SER A 215 -19.04 -5.46 1.42
N ASP A 216 -19.13 -6.79 1.62
CA ASP A 216 -18.87 -7.37 2.94
C ASP A 216 -17.39 -7.22 3.33
N PHE A 217 -16.47 -7.39 2.37
CA PHE A 217 -15.04 -7.13 2.58
C PHE A 217 -14.81 -5.71 3.09
N VAL A 218 -15.36 -4.71 2.38
CA VAL A 218 -15.24 -3.30 2.76
C VAL A 218 -15.88 -3.02 4.12
N ASN A 219 -17.03 -3.60 4.42
CA ASN A 219 -17.70 -3.44 5.72
C ASN A 219 -16.87 -4.02 6.88
N ILE A 220 -16.16 -5.14 6.66
CA ILE A 220 -15.34 -5.80 7.69
C ILE A 220 -14.02 -5.05 7.89
N VAL A 221 -13.33 -4.69 6.81
CA VAL A 221 -11.99 -4.09 6.87
C VAL A 221 -12.05 -2.56 7.05
N GLY A 222 -13.09 -1.91 6.54
CA GLY A 222 -13.26 -0.45 6.51
C GLY A 222 -12.99 0.27 7.83
N PRO A 223 -13.47 -0.23 9.01
CA PRO A 223 -13.16 0.38 10.31
C PRO A 223 -11.67 0.49 10.64
N HIS A 224 -10.83 -0.28 9.97
CA HIS A 224 -9.38 -0.36 10.19
C HIS A 224 -8.57 0.34 9.11
N VAL A 225 -9.21 0.95 8.11
CA VAL A 225 -8.53 1.58 6.97
C VAL A 225 -8.01 2.96 7.36
N SER A 226 -6.74 3.21 7.04
CA SER A 226 -6.09 4.52 7.20
C SER A 226 -5.72 5.16 5.86
N HIS A 227 -5.59 4.35 4.83
CA HIS A 227 -5.23 4.77 3.48
C HIS A 227 -5.95 3.91 2.44
N LEU A 228 -6.22 4.48 1.27
CA LEU A 228 -6.89 3.80 0.17
C LEU A 228 -6.06 3.90 -1.10
N HIS A 229 -5.82 2.78 -1.75
CA HIS A 229 -5.46 2.74 -3.16
C HIS A 229 -6.71 2.46 -3.98
N ILE A 230 -6.99 3.31 -4.95
CA ILE A 230 -8.20 3.23 -5.75
C ILE A 230 -7.85 2.94 -7.20
N ALA A 231 -8.10 1.71 -7.62
CA ALA A 231 -8.07 1.23 -8.98
C ALA A 231 -9.19 0.22 -9.18
N ASP A 232 -9.60 -0.03 -10.41
CA ASP A 232 -10.58 -1.07 -10.73
C ASP A 232 -9.89 -2.42 -10.96
N ALA A 233 -10.67 -3.48 -10.99
CA ALA A 233 -10.20 -4.84 -11.21
C ALA A 233 -11.24 -5.70 -11.92
N SER A 234 -10.79 -6.77 -12.56
CA SER A 234 -11.65 -7.75 -13.23
C SER A 234 -11.10 -9.16 -13.09
N GLY A 235 -11.98 -10.12 -12.83
CA GLY A 235 -11.59 -11.52 -12.67
C GLY A 235 -10.73 -11.78 -11.46
N VAL A 236 -9.64 -12.55 -11.63
CA VAL A 236 -8.71 -12.94 -10.56
C VAL A 236 -7.29 -12.41 -10.74
N ASP A 237 -7.00 -11.81 -11.88
CA ASP A 237 -5.67 -11.33 -12.31
C ASP A 237 -5.69 -10.00 -13.09
N GLY A 238 -6.87 -9.43 -13.34
CA GLY A 238 -7.02 -8.12 -13.98
C GLY A 238 -6.85 -6.97 -12.98
N GLU A 239 -5.62 -6.74 -12.52
CA GLU A 239 -5.26 -5.74 -11.52
C GLU A 239 -5.06 -4.36 -12.12
N GLY A 240 -5.37 -3.31 -11.35
CA GLY A 240 -4.98 -1.94 -11.66
C GLY A 240 -5.68 -1.32 -12.86
N LEU A 241 -6.92 -1.74 -13.15
CA LEU A 241 -7.71 -1.17 -14.24
C LEU A 241 -8.13 0.26 -13.93
N GLN A 242 -8.38 1.03 -14.98
CA GLN A 242 -8.97 2.35 -14.85
C GLN A 242 -10.36 2.23 -14.22
N ILE A 243 -10.73 3.17 -13.37
CA ILE A 243 -12.05 3.22 -12.72
C ILE A 243 -13.14 3.17 -13.77
N LEU A 244 -14.10 2.26 -13.60
CA LEU A 244 -15.21 1.89 -14.49
C LEU A 244 -14.84 0.97 -15.68
N ASP A 245 -13.61 0.48 -15.77
CA ASP A 245 -13.22 -0.52 -16.77
C ASP A 245 -13.24 -1.96 -16.19
N GLY A 246 -13.47 -2.11 -14.88
CA GLY A 246 -13.54 -3.37 -14.17
C GLY A 246 -14.93 -3.70 -13.59
N GLU A 247 -14.93 -4.39 -12.43
CA GLU A 247 -16.13 -4.97 -11.82
C GLU A 247 -16.48 -4.34 -10.46
N ILE A 248 -15.70 -3.34 -9.99
CA ILE A 248 -15.90 -2.75 -8.66
C ILE A 248 -17.12 -1.83 -8.64
N ASP A 249 -18.02 -2.06 -7.70
CA ASP A 249 -19.10 -1.13 -7.35
C ASP A 249 -18.57 -0.05 -6.39
N PHE A 250 -17.98 1.02 -6.95
CA PHE A 250 -17.35 2.10 -6.18
C PHE A 250 -18.25 2.82 -5.17
N PRO A 251 -19.58 2.99 -5.39
CA PRO A 251 -20.49 3.52 -4.37
C PRO A 251 -20.42 2.84 -3.01
N VAL A 252 -19.95 1.60 -2.93
CA VAL A 252 -19.80 0.87 -1.65
C VAL A 252 -18.71 1.42 -0.75
N LEU A 253 -17.81 2.23 -1.29
CA LEU A 253 -16.70 2.86 -0.56
C LEU A 253 -17.10 4.18 0.15
N GLY A 254 -18.32 4.68 -0.06
CA GLY A 254 -18.82 5.98 0.37
C GLY A 254 -19.52 6.01 1.72
#